data_8bb6fcf5e7a9c77df1b08d1c35bacd04
#
_entry.id   8bb6fcf5e7a9c77df1b08d1c35bacd04
#
_cell.length_a   1.000
_cell.length_b   1.000
_cell.length_c   1.000
_cell.angle_alpha   90.00
_cell.angle_beta   90.00
_cell.angle_gamma   90.00
#
_symmetry.space_group_name_H-M   'P 1'
#
loop_
_entity.id
_entity.type
_entity.pdbx_description
1 polymer ?
#
loop_
_entity_poly.entity_id
_entity_poly.type
_entity_poly.pdbx_seq_one_letter_code
_entity_poly.pdbx_strand_id
1 'polypeptide(L)'
;MSSHASSPVRPSAAVAAAVVIRGRVLMVRRRNPPNAGMLALPGGRVEPGEPLMEAAVRELREETGIVADPERVLTAIDQFQYDDEGCLLSHFVIVVVICRWVGGTAIAGDDASEVQWLDVARVGCESSLCASARRIALEVLAETSRR
;
A
#
# COMPACT_ATOMS: atom_id res chain seq x y z
N MET A 1 31.17 -2.80 25.87
CA MET A 1 30.54 -3.27 24.83
C MET A 1 29.06 -3.30 24.99
N SER A 2 28.54 -2.35 24.52
CA SER A 2 27.15 -2.39 24.63
C SER A 2 26.64 -3.32 23.60
N SER A 3 26.48 -4.43 24.02
CA SER A 3 25.60 -5.18 23.26
C SER A 3 24.28 -4.47 23.29
N HIS A 4 24.10 -3.65 22.35
CA HIS A 4 22.77 -3.39 21.99
C HIS A 4 22.24 -4.66 21.35
N ALA A 5 21.83 -5.52 22.18
CA ALA A 5 20.94 -6.55 21.71
C ALA A 5 19.67 -5.81 21.29
N SER A 6 19.74 -5.20 20.13
CA SER A 6 18.51 -4.80 19.49
C SER A 6 17.71 -6.07 19.29
N SER A 7 16.45 -6.06 19.69
CA SER A 7 15.54 -7.15 19.42
C SER A 7 15.64 -7.50 17.94
N PRO A 8 15.74 -8.78 17.58
CA PRO A 8 15.79 -9.15 16.18
C PRO A 8 14.57 -8.61 15.45
N VAL A 9 14.80 -8.09 14.26
CA VAL A 9 13.71 -7.63 13.41
C VAL A 9 12.87 -8.84 13.03
N ARG A 10 11.56 -8.73 13.24
CA ARG A 10 10.61 -9.77 12.86
C ARG A 10 9.78 -9.31 11.69
N PRO A 11 9.52 -10.19 10.71
CA PRO A 11 8.58 -9.85 9.66
C PRO A 11 7.22 -9.52 10.24
N SER A 12 6.62 -8.44 9.79
CA SER A 12 5.30 -8.01 10.22
C SER A 12 4.35 -7.99 9.05
N ALA A 13 3.11 -8.38 9.29
CA ALA A 13 2.09 -8.39 8.24
C ALA A 13 1.52 -6.99 8.00
N ALA A 14 1.40 -6.65 6.74
CA ALA A 14 0.77 -5.42 6.30
C ALA A 14 -0.11 -5.71 5.08
N VAL A 15 -0.99 -4.79 4.75
CA VAL A 15 -1.87 -4.89 3.59
C VAL A 15 -1.78 -3.64 2.75
N ALA A 16 -2.07 -3.78 1.46
CA ALA A 16 -2.27 -2.67 0.56
C ALA A 16 -3.60 -2.91 -0.16
N ALA A 17 -4.43 -1.88 -0.24
CA ALA A 17 -5.73 -1.98 -0.88
C ALA A 17 -5.65 -1.41 -2.30
N ALA A 18 -6.10 -2.19 -3.28
CA ALA A 18 -6.11 -1.78 -4.67
C ALA A 18 -7.55 -1.56 -5.15
N VAL A 19 -7.89 -0.31 -5.41
CA VAL A 19 -9.20 0.06 -5.96
C VAL A 19 -9.00 0.66 -7.33
N VAL A 20 -9.71 0.14 -8.32
CA VAL A 20 -9.66 0.66 -9.69
C VAL A 20 -11.05 1.13 -10.09
N ILE A 21 -11.13 2.36 -10.58
CA ILE A 21 -12.35 2.94 -11.14
C ILE A 21 -12.01 3.53 -12.49
N ARG A 22 -12.74 3.10 -13.52
CA ARG A 22 -12.56 3.62 -14.89
C ARG A 22 -11.12 3.55 -15.37
N GLY A 23 -10.44 2.44 -15.09
CA GLY A 23 -9.07 2.24 -15.54
C GLY A 23 -8.02 3.03 -14.77
N ARG A 24 -8.35 3.55 -13.60
CA ARG A 24 -7.42 4.29 -12.76
C ARG A 24 -7.33 3.65 -11.39
N VAL A 25 -6.12 3.52 -10.89
CA VAL A 25 -5.86 2.97 -9.55
C VAL A 25 -5.69 4.11 -8.55
N LEU A 26 -6.26 3.92 -7.36
CA LEU A 26 -6.15 4.91 -6.29
C LEU A 26 -4.81 4.78 -5.60
N MET A 27 -4.10 5.90 -5.50
CA MET A 27 -2.82 6.00 -4.81
C MET A 27 -2.89 7.12 -3.79
N VAL A 28 -2.07 7.02 -2.76
CA VAL A 28 -1.94 8.06 -1.73
C VAL A 28 -0.48 8.51 -1.66
N ARG A 29 -0.27 9.79 -1.36
CA ARG A 29 1.07 10.30 -1.11
C ARG A 29 1.38 10.17 0.38
N ARG A 30 2.45 9.49 0.68
CA ARG A 30 2.84 9.21 2.07
C ARG A 30 3.38 10.46 2.76
N ARG A 31 2.93 10.71 3.98
CA ARG A 31 3.48 11.79 4.82
C ARG A 31 4.74 11.38 5.56
N ASN A 32 4.78 10.11 5.97
CA ASN A 32 5.77 9.63 6.93
C ASN A 32 6.81 8.71 6.29
N PRO A 33 8.03 8.66 6.86
CA PRO A 33 9.00 7.66 6.46
C PRO A 33 8.49 6.24 6.75
N PRO A 34 8.92 5.21 6.00
CA PRO A 34 9.78 5.34 4.83
C PRO A 34 9.01 5.85 3.62
N ASN A 35 9.75 6.36 2.64
CA ASN A 35 9.19 6.84 1.37
C ASN A 35 8.23 8.03 1.51
N ALA A 36 8.52 8.94 2.46
CA ALA A 36 7.74 10.17 2.58
C ALA A 36 7.76 10.94 1.25
N GLY A 37 6.59 11.43 0.83
CA GLY A 37 6.44 12.13 -0.46
C GLY A 37 6.24 11.23 -1.65
N MET A 38 6.36 9.90 -1.49
CA MET A 38 6.12 8.95 -2.57
C MET A 38 4.65 8.53 -2.63
N LEU A 39 4.21 8.19 -3.82
CA LEU A 39 2.87 7.62 -4.01
C LEU A 39 2.92 6.12 -3.80
N ALA A 40 1.90 5.59 -3.14
CA ALA A 40 1.76 4.17 -2.85
C ALA A 40 0.29 3.81 -2.81
N LEU A 41 -0.02 2.51 -2.89
CA LEU A 41 -1.37 2.05 -2.61
C LEU A 41 -1.70 2.34 -1.14
N PRO A 42 -2.95 2.69 -0.82
CA PRO A 42 -3.37 2.82 0.57
C PRO A 42 -3.14 1.51 1.31
N GLY A 43 -2.66 1.57 2.54
CA GLY A 43 -2.39 0.37 3.29
C GLY A 43 -1.78 0.66 4.65
N GLY A 44 -1.51 -0.40 5.38
CA GLY A 44 -0.93 -0.31 6.71
C GLY A 44 -0.84 -1.67 7.37
N ARG A 45 -0.54 -1.65 8.64
CA ARG A 45 -0.34 -2.89 9.41
C ARG A 45 -1.65 -3.61 9.67
N VAL A 46 -1.56 -4.93 9.63
CA VAL A 46 -2.64 -5.79 10.13
C VAL A 46 -2.59 -5.77 11.64
N GLU A 47 -3.73 -5.56 12.27
CA GLU A 47 -3.82 -5.58 13.73
C GLU A 47 -4.01 -7.01 14.24
N PRO A 48 -3.55 -7.32 15.46
CA PRO A 48 -3.73 -8.66 16.02
C PRO A 48 -5.19 -9.10 15.99
N GLY A 49 -5.43 -10.27 15.42
CA GLY A 49 -6.79 -10.82 15.32
C GLY A 49 -7.61 -10.29 14.16
N GLU A 50 -7.07 -9.37 13.38
CA GLU A 50 -7.77 -8.78 12.24
C GLU A 50 -7.50 -9.60 10.97
N PRO A 51 -8.55 -10.07 10.27
CA PRO A 51 -8.35 -10.72 8.98
C PRO A 51 -7.76 -9.78 7.93
N LEU A 52 -6.93 -10.31 7.03
CA LEU A 52 -6.28 -9.50 6.00
C LEU A 52 -7.24 -8.68 5.16
N MET A 53 -8.35 -9.27 4.76
CA MET A 53 -9.34 -8.60 3.92
C MET A 53 -9.97 -7.41 4.64
N GLU A 54 -10.25 -7.57 5.93
CA GLU A 54 -10.80 -6.48 6.73
C GLU A 54 -9.78 -5.38 6.98
N ALA A 55 -8.51 -5.75 7.18
CA ALA A 55 -7.44 -4.79 7.35
C ALA A 55 -7.31 -3.88 6.12
N ALA A 56 -7.40 -4.47 4.92
CA ALA A 56 -7.28 -3.72 3.67
C ALA A 56 -8.39 -2.68 3.54
N VAL A 57 -9.64 -3.07 3.76
CA VAL A 57 -10.77 -2.14 3.63
C VAL A 57 -10.79 -1.09 4.74
N ARG A 58 -10.31 -1.45 5.94
CA ARG A 58 -10.17 -0.50 7.05
C ARG A 58 -9.14 0.57 6.72
N GLU A 59 -7.94 0.17 6.29
CA GLU A 59 -6.88 1.10 5.92
C GLU A 59 -7.29 2.00 4.76
N LEU A 60 -7.95 1.43 3.77
CA LEU A 60 -8.46 2.19 2.63
C LEU A 60 -9.39 3.31 3.09
N ARG A 61 -10.32 2.97 3.98
CA ARG A 61 -11.28 3.93 4.49
C ARG A 61 -10.61 5.01 5.34
N GLU A 62 -9.69 4.62 6.21
CA GLU A 62 -8.98 5.56 7.08
C GLU A 62 -8.16 6.58 6.28
N GLU A 63 -7.50 6.13 5.23
CA GLU A 63 -6.60 6.98 4.46
C GLU A 63 -7.28 7.76 3.35
N THR A 64 -8.39 7.27 2.80
CA THR A 64 -9.01 7.87 1.62
C THR A 64 -10.51 8.16 1.74
N GLY A 65 -11.17 7.63 2.75
CA GLY A 65 -12.63 7.75 2.86
C GLY A 65 -13.42 6.83 1.93
N ILE A 66 -12.73 6.05 1.10
CA ILE A 66 -13.40 5.11 0.19
C ILE A 66 -13.91 3.92 0.97
N VAL A 67 -15.16 3.55 0.71
CA VAL A 67 -15.78 2.32 1.23
C VAL A 67 -15.77 1.29 0.12
N ALA A 68 -15.21 0.14 0.41
CA ALA A 68 -15.06 -0.92 -0.58
C ALA A 68 -15.26 -2.30 0.02
N ASP A 69 -15.60 -3.26 -0.82
CA ASP A 69 -15.65 -4.67 -0.44
C ASP A 69 -14.36 -5.34 -0.91
N PRO A 70 -13.72 -6.15 -0.07
CA PRO A 70 -12.54 -6.88 -0.50
C PRO A 70 -12.95 -8.02 -1.43
N GLU A 71 -12.22 -8.21 -2.53
CA GLU A 71 -12.53 -9.29 -3.47
C GLU A 71 -11.58 -10.47 -3.32
N ARG A 72 -10.28 -10.21 -3.42
CA ARG A 72 -9.27 -11.27 -3.35
C ARG A 72 -7.88 -10.72 -3.17
N VAL A 73 -6.97 -11.59 -2.77
CA VAL A 73 -5.54 -11.28 -2.72
C VAL A 73 -4.98 -11.39 -4.14
N LEU A 74 -4.27 -10.35 -4.57
CA LEU A 74 -3.58 -10.37 -5.85
C LEU A 74 -2.19 -10.98 -5.72
N THR A 75 -1.42 -10.49 -4.76
CA THR A 75 -0.03 -10.90 -4.57
C THR A 75 0.44 -10.50 -3.19
N ALA A 76 1.63 -10.92 -2.84
CA ALA A 76 2.31 -10.47 -1.63
C ALA A 76 3.75 -10.13 -1.98
N ILE A 77 4.29 -9.11 -1.33
CA ILE A 77 5.65 -8.66 -1.55
C ILE A 77 6.35 -8.45 -0.23
N ASP A 78 7.67 -8.52 -0.25
CA ASP A 78 8.49 -8.14 0.88
C ASP A 78 8.89 -6.68 0.74
N GLN A 79 8.85 -5.95 1.85
CA GLN A 79 9.40 -4.61 1.91
C GLN A 79 10.42 -4.55 3.02
N PHE A 80 11.66 -4.27 2.66
CA PHE A 80 12.77 -4.17 3.60
C PHE A 80 13.20 -2.72 3.73
N GLN A 81 13.58 -2.33 4.94
CA GLN A 81 14.18 -1.03 5.19
C GLN A 81 15.50 -1.24 5.90
N TYR A 82 16.54 -0.57 5.41
CA TYR A 82 17.89 -0.65 5.96
C TYR A 82 18.36 0.72 6.42
N ASP A 83 19.26 0.75 7.40
CA ASP A 83 19.93 1.99 7.79
C ASP A 83 21.12 2.27 6.86
N ASP A 84 21.82 3.38 7.10
CA ASP A 84 22.96 3.78 6.27
C ASP A 84 24.13 2.79 6.34
N GLU A 85 24.17 1.94 7.36
CA GLU A 85 25.21 0.94 7.53
C GLU A 85 24.82 -0.42 6.95
N GLY A 86 23.66 -0.50 6.36
CA GLY A 86 23.16 -1.73 5.77
C GLY A 86 22.48 -2.69 6.75
N CYS A 87 22.21 -2.22 7.97
CA CYS A 87 21.50 -3.05 8.96
C CYS A 87 20.01 -2.99 8.72
N LEU A 88 19.34 -4.13 8.80
CA LEU A 88 17.90 -4.23 8.59
C LEU A 88 17.14 -3.55 9.72
N LEU A 89 16.31 -2.58 9.38
CA LEU A 89 15.45 -1.86 10.32
C LEU A 89 14.04 -2.43 10.39
N SER A 90 13.50 -2.86 9.26
CA SER A 90 12.15 -3.43 9.23
C SER A 90 11.98 -4.38 8.05
N HIS A 91 11.06 -5.31 8.22
CA HIS A 91 10.64 -6.25 7.19
C HIS A 91 9.13 -6.36 7.25
N PHE A 92 8.45 -5.90 6.21
CA PHE A 92 7.01 -6.07 6.08
C PHE A 92 6.69 -7.06 4.97
N VAL A 93 5.76 -7.96 5.25
CA VAL A 93 5.13 -8.77 4.21
C VAL A 93 3.82 -8.07 3.88
N ILE A 94 3.75 -7.48 2.70
CA ILE A 94 2.60 -6.69 2.28
C ILE A 94 1.72 -7.53 1.37
N VAL A 95 0.48 -7.76 1.80
CA VAL A 95 -0.51 -8.50 1.00
C VAL A 95 -1.35 -7.49 0.26
N VAL A 96 -1.35 -7.57 -1.07
CA VAL A 96 -2.13 -6.66 -1.92
C VAL A 96 -3.51 -7.26 -2.13
N VAL A 97 -4.54 -6.55 -1.70
CA VAL A 97 -5.94 -6.99 -1.78
C VAL A 97 -6.68 -6.14 -2.81
N ILE A 98 -7.27 -6.80 -3.80
CA ILE A 98 -8.15 -6.13 -4.77
C ILE A 98 -9.47 -5.84 -4.07
N CYS A 99 -9.90 -4.59 -4.11
CA CYS A 99 -11.14 -4.13 -3.48
C CYS A 99 -12.06 -3.52 -4.52
N ARG A 100 -13.36 -3.73 -4.35
CA ARG A 100 -14.38 -3.16 -5.24
C ARG A 100 -15.00 -1.95 -4.56
N TRP A 101 -14.98 -0.81 -5.24
CA TRP A 101 -15.61 0.41 -4.73
C TRP A 101 -17.11 0.20 -4.48
N VAL A 102 -17.57 0.64 -3.32
CA VAL A 102 -18.99 0.61 -2.94
C VAL A 102 -19.50 2.02 -2.74
N GLY A 103 -18.71 2.90 -2.16
CA GLY A 103 -19.13 4.26 -1.88
C GLY A 103 -17.99 5.15 -1.43
N GLY A 104 -18.32 6.40 -1.19
CA GLY A 104 -17.36 7.40 -0.73
C GLY A 104 -16.61 8.08 -1.85
N THR A 105 -16.07 9.25 -1.54
CA THR A 105 -15.23 10.03 -2.45
C THR A 105 -13.82 10.08 -1.86
N ALA A 106 -12.82 9.90 -2.70
CA ALA A 106 -11.43 9.86 -2.23
C ALA A 106 -10.99 11.24 -1.70
N ILE A 107 -10.65 11.27 -0.42
CA ILE A 107 -10.14 12.46 0.27
C ILE A 107 -9.00 11.98 1.18
N ALA A 108 -7.87 12.69 1.15
CA ALA A 108 -6.74 12.31 1.99
C ALA A 108 -7.09 12.35 3.47
N GLY A 109 -6.71 11.31 4.21
CA GLY A 109 -6.91 11.21 5.65
C GLY A 109 -5.72 10.52 6.31
N ASP A 110 -5.65 10.58 7.64
CA ASP A 110 -4.58 9.99 8.44
C ASP A 110 -3.19 10.36 7.92
N ASP A 111 -2.39 9.35 7.55
CA ASP A 111 -1.00 9.54 7.13
C ASP A 111 -0.85 9.93 5.66
N ALA A 112 -1.93 10.11 4.94
CA ALA A 112 -1.90 10.51 3.54
C ALA A 112 -2.00 12.02 3.40
N SER A 113 -1.12 12.62 2.59
CA SER A 113 -1.17 14.07 2.32
C SER A 113 -2.02 14.40 1.09
N GLU A 114 -2.21 13.46 0.19
CA GLU A 114 -3.06 13.64 -0.98
C GLU A 114 -3.46 12.29 -1.55
N VAL A 115 -4.54 12.27 -2.33
CA VAL A 115 -4.96 11.08 -3.08
C VAL A 115 -4.90 11.39 -4.56
N GLN A 116 -4.55 10.40 -5.37
CA GLN A 116 -4.51 10.52 -6.82
C GLN A 116 -5.03 9.24 -7.47
N TRP A 117 -5.71 9.40 -8.60
CA TRP A 117 -6.15 8.29 -9.44
C TRP A 117 -5.23 8.24 -10.65
N LEU A 118 -4.50 7.15 -10.83
CA LEU A 118 -3.53 7.02 -11.91
C LEU A 118 -3.95 5.96 -12.91
N ASP A 119 -3.95 6.32 -14.20
CA ASP A 119 -4.13 5.35 -15.27
C ASP A 119 -2.78 4.71 -15.64
N VAL A 120 -2.80 3.78 -16.59
CA VAL A 120 -1.59 3.05 -17.02
C VAL A 120 -0.48 4.02 -17.47
N ALA A 121 -0.84 5.03 -18.22
CA ALA A 121 0.15 5.99 -18.74
C ALA A 121 0.81 6.77 -17.60
N ARG A 122 0.01 7.24 -16.64
CA ARG A 122 0.53 7.97 -15.48
C ARG A 122 1.40 7.07 -14.60
N VAL A 123 0.98 5.83 -14.36
CA VAL A 123 1.79 4.89 -13.59
C VAL A 123 3.14 4.68 -14.26
N GLY A 124 3.15 4.60 -15.59
CA GLY A 124 4.38 4.37 -16.34
C GLY A 124 5.40 5.50 -16.24
N CYS A 125 4.96 6.74 -16.08
CA CYS A 125 5.84 7.90 -16.09
C CYS A 125 5.93 8.68 -14.77
N GLU A 126 5.19 8.28 -13.75
CA GLU A 126 5.19 9.00 -12.48
C GLU A 126 6.49 8.78 -11.71
N SER A 127 7.25 9.85 -11.50
CA SER A 127 8.56 9.76 -10.86
C SER A 127 8.50 9.47 -9.36
N SER A 128 7.38 9.77 -8.70
CA SER A 128 7.24 9.54 -7.26
C SER A 128 6.76 8.14 -6.91
N LEU A 129 6.79 7.20 -7.85
CA LEU A 129 6.55 5.79 -7.58
C LEU A 129 7.87 5.05 -7.48
N CYS A 130 8.06 4.27 -6.41
CA CYS A 130 9.19 3.36 -6.35
C CYS A 130 8.92 2.17 -7.30
N ALA A 131 9.98 1.40 -7.60
CA ALA A 131 9.86 0.30 -8.57
C ALA A 131 8.79 -0.73 -8.19
N SER A 132 8.70 -1.09 -6.90
CA SER A 132 7.71 -2.06 -6.44
C SER A 132 6.28 -1.52 -6.54
N ALA A 133 6.06 -0.26 -6.18
CA ALA A 133 4.75 0.36 -6.27
C ALA A 133 4.29 0.45 -7.73
N ARG A 134 5.19 0.80 -8.63
CA ARG A 134 4.90 0.86 -10.07
C ARG A 134 4.51 -0.51 -10.61
N ARG A 135 5.28 -1.53 -10.28
CA ARG A 135 5.03 -2.90 -10.73
C ARG A 135 3.67 -3.39 -10.24
N ILE A 136 3.36 -3.17 -8.97
CA ILE A 136 2.08 -3.60 -8.40
C ILE A 136 0.92 -2.83 -9.03
N ALA A 137 1.04 -1.52 -9.21
CA ALA A 137 -0.01 -0.72 -9.84
C ALA A 137 -0.30 -1.20 -11.25
N LEU A 138 0.74 -1.51 -12.04
CA LEU A 138 0.56 -2.03 -13.40
C LEU A 138 -0.11 -3.41 -13.37
N GLU A 139 0.27 -4.26 -12.44
CA GLU A 139 -0.33 -5.58 -12.28
C GLU A 139 -1.81 -5.48 -11.90
N VAL A 140 -2.14 -4.57 -10.97
CA VAL A 140 -3.52 -4.31 -10.57
C VAL A 140 -4.36 -3.84 -11.76
N LEU A 141 -3.84 -2.88 -12.53
CA LEU A 141 -4.55 -2.35 -13.69
C LEU A 141 -4.74 -3.40 -14.77
N ALA A 142 -3.73 -4.24 -15.01
CA ALA A 142 -3.83 -5.34 -15.97
C ALA A 142 -4.87 -6.37 -15.54
N GLU A 143 -4.89 -6.70 -14.25
CA GLU A 143 -5.81 -7.69 -13.69
C GLU A 143 -7.25 -7.23 -13.78
N THR A 144 -7.51 -5.96 -13.47
CA THR A 144 -8.88 -5.42 -13.47
C THR A 144 -9.41 -5.15 -14.87
N SER A 145 -8.53 -4.94 -15.85
CA SER A 145 -8.95 -4.72 -17.24
C SER A 145 -9.39 -6.00 -17.95
N ARG A 146 -9.11 -7.17 -17.36
CA ARG A 146 -9.51 -8.47 -17.94
C ARG A 146 -10.94 -8.87 -17.65
N ARG A 147 -11.66 -8.07 -16.91
CA ARG A 147 -13.05 -8.35 -16.56
C ARG A 147 -14.02 -7.62 -17.45
#